data_c24e54cebd902f5bb36911d9fdeec04a
#
_entry.id   c24e54cebd902f5bb36911d9fdeec04a
#
_cell.length_a   1.000
_cell.length_b   1.000
_cell.length_c   1.000
_cell.angle_alpha   90.00
_cell.angle_beta   90.00
_cell.angle_gamma   90.00
#
_symmetry.space_group_name_H-M   'P 1'
#
loop_
_entity.id
_entity.type
_entity.pdbx_description
1 polymer ?
#
loop_
_entity_poly.entity_id
_entity_poly.type
_entity_poly.pdbx_seq_one_letter_code
_entity_poly.pdbx_strand_id
1 'polypeptide(L)'
;VLGGPEFLGDNEEFLRKNPFVDCVFRGEGEEVFPQWLTCWNHPEQWHTVPGLCYLTPNKEYKDNGIARVLNFAGLVPPEQSRFFNWSKPFVQLETTRGCFNTCAFCVSGGEKPVRTLSIESIRERLQLIHAHGIKNVRVLDRTFNYNPRRAKELLRLFLEFHPDIRFHLEIHPALLSEELKEELSLLPKGLLHLEAGIQSLREPVLEKSRRMGKLSDALDGLRFLCALPNMETHADLIAGLPLYHLHEIFEDVRTLAGYAAGEIQLESLKLLPGTEMRRRAEELGIKYSPLPPYEVLQTHEISVSELQTARQLSRLLDGFYNTPAWQALTRELILNDEQFLHRFLAYLTKANLID
;
A
#
# COMPACT_ATOMS: atom_id res chain seq x y z
N VAL A 1 18.27 -5.99 -19.43
CA VAL A 1 16.82 -5.80 -19.34
C VAL A 1 16.41 -5.49 -17.91
N LEU A 2 15.40 -4.63 -17.70
CA LEU A 2 14.90 -4.22 -16.40
C LEU A 2 13.36 -4.31 -16.37
N GLY A 3 12.77 -4.24 -15.17
CA GLY A 3 11.32 -4.27 -14.97
C GLY A 3 10.97 -3.87 -13.53
N GLY A 4 9.70 -4.02 -13.18
CA GLY A 4 9.18 -3.72 -11.85
C GLY A 4 8.52 -2.34 -11.75
N PRO A 5 8.09 -1.93 -10.53
CA PRO A 5 7.27 -0.73 -10.32
C PRO A 5 7.91 0.58 -10.81
N GLU A 6 9.24 0.64 -10.84
CA GLU A 6 10.00 1.81 -11.32
C GLU A 6 9.64 2.15 -12.78
N PHE A 7 9.34 1.15 -13.59
CA PHE A 7 9.12 1.29 -15.04
C PHE A 7 7.64 1.38 -15.44
N LEU A 8 6.72 1.62 -14.50
CA LEU A 8 5.30 1.76 -14.81
C LEU A 8 4.96 3.09 -15.53
N GLY A 9 5.84 4.07 -15.47
CA GLY A 9 5.71 5.35 -16.18
C GLY A 9 6.21 5.33 -17.61
N ASP A 10 6.51 6.53 -18.16
CA ASP A 10 7.25 6.69 -19.39
C ASP A 10 8.74 6.36 -19.18
N ASN A 11 9.32 5.60 -20.10
CA ASN A 11 10.68 5.09 -19.99
C ASN A 11 11.64 5.65 -21.06
N GLU A 12 11.18 6.58 -21.91
CA GLU A 12 12.00 7.10 -23.00
C GLU A 12 13.29 7.76 -22.51
N GLU A 13 13.16 8.69 -21.57
CA GLU A 13 14.31 9.41 -21.02
C GLU A 13 15.29 8.47 -20.32
N PHE A 14 14.77 7.49 -19.57
CA PHE A 14 15.59 6.49 -18.91
C PHE A 14 16.42 5.68 -19.91
N LEU A 15 15.81 5.16 -20.97
CA LEU A 15 16.50 4.37 -21.98
C LEU A 15 17.53 5.21 -22.76
N ARG A 16 17.23 6.48 -23.04
CA ARG A 16 18.19 7.38 -23.71
C ARG A 16 19.43 7.69 -22.86
N LYS A 17 19.24 7.83 -21.54
CA LYS A 17 20.34 8.09 -20.58
C LYS A 17 21.15 6.84 -20.22
N ASN A 18 20.61 5.66 -20.45
CA ASN A 18 21.22 4.38 -20.06
C ASN A 18 21.38 3.43 -21.25
N PRO A 19 22.31 3.73 -22.18
CA PRO A 19 22.47 2.97 -23.44
C PRO A 19 22.94 1.53 -23.26
N PHE A 20 23.29 1.12 -22.04
CA PHE A 20 23.61 -0.25 -21.66
C PHE A 20 22.36 -1.07 -21.27
N VAL A 21 21.17 -0.44 -21.24
CA VAL A 21 19.89 -1.11 -21.03
C VAL A 21 19.19 -1.26 -22.38
N ASP A 22 19.00 -2.49 -22.84
CA ASP A 22 18.39 -2.76 -24.14
C ASP A 22 16.90 -2.48 -24.15
N CYS A 23 16.20 -2.89 -23.07
CA CYS A 23 14.76 -2.70 -22.93
C CYS A 23 14.30 -2.76 -21.47
N VAL A 24 13.07 -2.27 -21.22
CA VAL A 24 12.40 -2.35 -19.95
C VAL A 24 10.99 -2.90 -20.11
N PHE A 25 10.48 -3.60 -19.08
CA PHE A 25 9.10 -4.10 -19.02
C PHE A 25 8.22 -3.20 -18.19
N ARG A 26 7.05 -2.83 -18.73
CA ARG A 26 5.97 -2.11 -18.05
C ARG A 26 4.85 -3.07 -17.69
N GLY A 27 4.54 -3.18 -16.41
CA GLY A 27 3.47 -4.03 -15.90
C GLY A 27 3.94 -5.39 -15.43
N GLU A 28 3.14 -6.42 -15.69
CA GLU A 28 3.31 -7.77 -15.16
C GLU A 28 4.21 -8.60 -16.09
N GLY A 29 5.28 -9.14 -15.54
CA GLY A 29 6.35 -9.79 -16.32
C GLY A 29 6.18 -11.29 -16.52
N GLU A 30 5.30 -11.95 -15.79
CA GLU A 30 5.27 -13.41 -15.66
C GLU A 30 5.02 -14.15 -17.00
N GLU A 31 4.19 -13.59 -17.88
CA GLU A 31 3.92 -14.17 -19.20
C GLU A 31 4.81 -13.55 -20.29
N VAL A 32 5.08 -12.26 -20.22
CA VAL A 32 5.76 -11.52 -21.29
C VAL A 32 7.28 -11.65 -21.25
N PHE A 33 7.88 -11.85 -20.08
CA PHE A 33 9.33 -12.07 -19.99
C PHE A 33 9.75 -13.40 -20.62
N PRO A 34 9.08 -14.56 -20.37
CA PRO A 34 9.32 -15.79 -21.11
C PRO A 34 9.11 -15.62 -22.62
N GLN A 35 8.06 -14.91 -23.06
CA GLN A 35 7.83 -14.60 -24.47
C GLN A 35 9.01 -13.85 -25.08
N TRP A 36 9.50 -12.79 -24.41
CA TRP A 36 10.66 -12.04 -24.89
C TRP A 36 11.92 -12.92 -24.98
N LEU A 37 12.13 -13.84 -24.05
CA LEU A 37 13.28 -14.77 -24.10
C LEU A 37 13.29 -15.63 -25.36
N THR A 38 12.18 -15.85 -26.03
CA THR A 38 12.15 -16.58 -27.32
C THR A 38 12.62 -15.74 -28.50
N CYS A 39 12.64 -14.42 -28.36
CA CYS A 39 13.03 -13.47 -29.41
C CYS A 39 14.02 -12.38 -28.94
N TRP A 40 14.73 -12.60 -27.81
CA TRP A 40 15.63 -11.61 -27.23
C TRP A 40 16.73 -11.13 -28.18
N ASN A 41 17.21 -12.01 -29.07
CA ASN A 41 18.22 -11.75 -30.10
C ASN A 41 17.63 -11.34 -31.47
N HIS A 42 16.31 -11.11 -31.55
CA HIS A 42 15.55 -10.70 -32.73
C HIS A 42 14.81 -9.39 -32.48
N PRO A 43 15.50 -8.22 -32.40
CA PRO A 43 14.86 -6.94 -32.06
C PRO A 43 13.73 -6.54 -33.01
N GLU A 44 13.72 -7.02 -34.23
CA GLU A 44 12.65 -6.82 -35.21
C GLU A 44 11.30 -7.45 -34.76
N GLN A 45 11.33 -8.41 -33.83
CA GLN A 45 10.13 -9.07 -33.27
C GLN A 45 9.68 -8.43 -31.94
N TRP A 46 10.46 -7.55 -31.34
CA TRP A 46 10.15 -6.98 -30.03
C TRP A 46 8.84 -6.18 -30.00
N HIS A 47 8.37 -5.69 -31.14
CA HIS A 47 7.08 -5.00 -31.25
C HIS A 47 5.89 -5.91 -30.92
N THR A 48 6.07 -7.24 -30.94
CA THR A 48 5.03 -8.22 -30.60
C THR A 48 4.90 -8.53 -29.11
N VAL A 49 5.88 -8.09 -28.29
CA VAL A 49 5.92 -8.38 -26.85
C VAL A 49 5.20 -7.29 -26.08
N PRO A 50 4.04 -7.56 -25.45
CA PRO A 50 3.32 -6.56 -24.68
C PRO A 50 4.16 -6.02 -23.52
N GLY A 51 4.01 -4.72 -23.20
CA GLY A 51 4.70 -4.09 -22.10
C GLY A 51 6.18 -3.81 -22.34
N LEU A 52 6.75 -4.18 -23.47
CA LEU A 52 8.15 -3.91 -23.75
C LEU A 52 8.36 -2.48 -24.24
N CYS A 53 9.29 -1.77 -23.59
CA CYS A 53 9.75 -0.44 -24.01
C CYS A 53 11.23 -0.52 -24.40
N TYR A 54 11.59 0.03 -25.57
CA TYR A 54 12.95 -0.06 -26.11
C TYR A 54 13.24 1.08 -27.10
N LEU A 55 14.51 1.26 -27.44
CA LEU A 55 14.94 2.11 -28.55
C LEU A 55 15.25 1.24 -29.76
N THR A 56 14.73 1.61 -30.93
CA THR A 56 15.08 0.96 -32.20
C THR A 56 16.54 1.27 -32.58
N PRO A 57 17.14 0.57 -33.57
CA PRO A 57 18.47 0.94 -34.10
C PRO A 57 18.55 2.41 -34.55
N ASN A 58 17.44 2.98 -35.03
CA ASN A 58 17.33 4.38 -35.42
C ASN A 58 17.08 5.33 -34.24
N LYS A 59 17.17 4.83 -32.99
CA LYS A 59 16.91 5.57 -31.75
C LYS A 59 15.48 6.10 -31.59
N GLU A 60 14.51 5.51 -32.28
CA GLU A 60 13.10 5.78 -32.01
C GLU A 60 12.65 5.01 -30.76
N TYR A 61 11.93 5.69 -29.87
CA TYR A 61 11.32 5.03 -28.72
C TYR A 61 10.07 4.26 -29.13
N LYS A 62 9.97 3.02 -28.65
CA LYS A 62 8.79 2.17 -28.80
C LYS A 62 8.28 1.77 -27.42
N ASP A 63 6.98 1.90 -27.24
CA ASP A 63 6.26 1.53 -26.03
C ASP A 63 5.08 0.61 -26.42
N ASN A 64 5.18 -0.66 -26.08
CA ASN A 64 4.18 -1.66 -26.38
C ASN A 64 3.05 -1.71 -25.33
N GLY A 65 2.85 -0.63 -24.56
CA GLY A 65 1.78 -0.49 -23.58
C GLY A 65 2.14 -1.07 -22.21
N ILE A 66 1.14 -1.56 -21.49
CA ILE A 66 1.28 -2.16 -20.15
C ILE A 66 0.89 -3.62 -20.23
N ALA A 67 1.81 -4.51 -19.86
CA ALA A 67 1.54 -5.94 -19.79
C ALA A 67 0.62 -6.28 -18.61
N ARG A 68 -0.30 -7.22 -18.84
CA ARG A 68 -1.17 -7.79 -17.81
C ARG A 68 -1.22 -9.30 -18.01
N VAL A 69 -1.06 -10.03 -16.92
CA VAL A 69 -1.22 -11.49 -16.92
C VAL A 69 -2.66 -11.84 -17.28
N LEU A 70 -2.82 -12.64 -18.30
CA LEU A 70 -4.15 -13.07 -18.78
C LEU A 70 -4.68 -14.25 -17.96
N ASN A 71 -3.81 -15.20 -17.63
CA ASN A 71 -4.17 -16.39 -16.85
C ASN A 71 -3.57 -16.32 -15.44
N PHE A 72 -4.08 -15.42 -14.60
CA PHE A 72 -3.61 -15.25 -13.23
C PHE A 72 -3.69 -16.55 -12.40
N ALA A 73 -4.74 -17.33 -12.59
CA ALA A 73 -4.93 -18.61 -11.89
C ALA A 73 -3.95 -19.71 -12.36
N GLY A 74 -3.37 -19.57 -13.53
CA GLY A 74 -2.40 -20.52 -14.08
C GLY A 74 -0.94 -20.22 -13.77
N LEU A 75 -0.66 -19.13 -13.03
CA LEU A 75 0.71 -18.82 -12.61
C LEU A 75 1.22 -19.85 -11.60
N VAL A 76 2.48 -20.24 -11.77
CA VAL A 76 3.16 -21.10 -10.79
C VAL A 76 3.36 -20.31 -9.50
N PRO A 77 2.90 -20.83 -8.34
CA PRO A 77 3.08 -20.16 -7.05
C PRO A 77 4.57 -19.94 -6.74
N PRO A 78 4.97 -18.75 -6.27
CA PRO A 78 6.37 -18.47 -5.92
C PRO A 78 6.95 -19.44 -4.89
N GLU A 79 6.14 -19.94 -3.99
CA GLU A 79 6.51 -20.88 -2.92
C GLU A 79 6.99 -22.25 -3.47
N GLN A 80 6.65 -22.59 -4.71
CA GLN A 80 7.12 -23.79 -5.40
C GLN A 80 8.51 -23.61 -6.03
N SER A 81 9.03 -22.40 -6.06
CA SER A 81 10.36 -22.14 -6.62
C SER A 81 11.45 -22.62 -5.69
N ARG A 82 12.47 -23.30 -6.25
CA ARG A 82 13.70 -23.68 -5.51
C ARG A 82 14.48 -22.46 -4.98
N PHE A 83 14.19 -21.27 -5.47
CA PHE A 83 14.81 -20.01 -5.05
C PHE A 83 13.97 -19.28 -4.01
N PHE A 84 12.82 -19.84 -3.59
CA PHE A 84 11.99 -19.20 -2.59
C PHE A 84 12.69 -19.18 -1.24
N ASN A 85 12.76 -18.00 -0.62
CA ASN A 85 13.47 -17.83 0.64
C ASN A 85 12.56 -18.07 1.85
N TRP A 86 12.60 -19.28 2.40
CA TRP A 86 11.84 -19.69 3.58
C TRP A 86 12.39 -19.18 4.91
N SER A 87 13.59 -18.55 4.93
CA SER A 87 14.18 -18.02 6.19
C SER A 87 13.66 -16.62 6.56
N LYS A 88 12.79 -16.02 5.76
CA LYS A 88 12.18 -14.72 6.07
C LYS A 88 11.20 -14.84 7.24
N PRO A 89 11.05 -13.79 8.07
CA PRO A 89 10.13 -13.80 9.21
C PRO A 89 8.64 -13.82 8.80
N PHE A 90 8.35 -13.56 7.55
CA PHE A 90 7.01 -13.61 6.96
C PHE A 90 7.06 -14.01 5.48
N VAL A 91 5.94 -14.50 4.99
CA VAL A 91 5.69 -14.75 3.56
C VAL A 91 4.62 -13.80 3.05
N GLN A 92 4.78 -13.36 1.82
CA GLN A 92 3.77 -12.58 1.10
C GLN A 92 2.88 -13.52 0.28
N LEU A 93 1.56 -13.41 0.46
CA LEU A 93 0.57 -14.20 -0.22
C LEU A 93 -0.36 -13.29 -1.03
N GLU A 94 -0.42 -13.47 -2.31
CA GLU A 94 -1.38 -12.80 -3.19
C GLU A 94 -2.61 -13.70 -3.36
N THR A 95 -3.79 -13.20 -3.01
CA THR A 95 -5.07 -13.88 -3.27
C THR A 95 -5.85 -13.21 -4.37
N THR A 96 -5.60 -11.91 -4.59
CA THR A 96 -6.17 -11.10 -5.67
C THR A 96 -5.11 -10.19 -6.27
N ARG A 97 -5.29 -9.82 -7.54
CA ARG A 97 -4.46 -8.83 -8.23
C ARG A 97 -5.33 -7.79 -8.91
N GLY A 98 -4.94 -6.52 -8.77
CA GLY A 98 -5.70 -5.35 -9.20
C GLY A 98 -6.45 -4.68 -8.06
N CYS A 99 -7.04 -3.51 -8.32
CA CYS A 99 -7.81 -2.75 -7.34
C CYS A 99 -9.01 -2.09 -8.02
N PHE A 100 -10.17 -2.14 -7.37
CA PHE A 100 -11.37 -1.46 -7.85
C PHE A 100 -11.31 0.06 -7.63
N ASN A 101 -10.55 0.51 -6.62
CA ASN A 101 -10.39 1.91 -6.25
C ASN A 101 -9.53 2.66 -7.27
N THR A 102 -9.73 3.98 -7.38
CA THR A 102 -9.07 4.82 -8.38
C THR A 102 -8.13 5.86 -7.78
N CYS A 103 -7.57 5.57 -6.60
CA CYS A 103 -6.68 6.49 -5.90
C CYS A 103 -5.56 7.01 -6.81
N ALA A 104 -5.49 8.33 -6.99
CA ALA A 104 -4.58 8.97 -7.94
C ALA A 104 -3.09 8.81 -7.58
N PHE A 105 -2.78 8.58 -6.30
CA PHE A 105 -1.43 8.36 -5.78
C PHE A 105 -0.95 6.90 -5.87
N CYS A 106 -1.87 5.95 -6.09
CA CYS A 106 -1.56 4.52 -6.01
C CYS A 106 -1.20 3.93 -7.37
N VAL A 107 -0.16 3.11 -7.42
CA VAL A 107 0.26 2.39 -8.65
C VAL A 107 -0.76 1.35 -9.10
N SER A 108 -1.60 0.84 -8.18
CA SER A 108 -2.69 -0.09 -8.48
C SER A 108 -4.04 0.62 -8.66
N GLY A 109 -4.06 1.97 -8.64
CA GLY A 109 -5.28 2.75 -8.79
C GLY A 109 -5.95 2.51 -10.14
N GLY A 110 -7.20 1.99 -10.13
CA GLY A 110 -7.96 1.71 -11.34
C GLY A 110 -7.54 0.47 -12.11
N GLU A 111 -6.74 -0.42 -11.55
CA GLU A 111 -6.33 -1.68 -12.17
C GLU A 111 -7.48 -2.70 -12.15
N LYS A 112 -8.28 -2.69 -13.21
CA LYS A 112 -9.49 -3.52 -13.39
C LYS A 112 -9.34 -4.48 -14.57
N PRO A 113 -10.03 -5.64 -14.54
CA PRO A 113 -10.78 -6.21 -13.40
C PRO A 113 -9.87 -6.72 -12.29
N VAL A 114 -10.39 -6.81 -11.06
CA VAL A 114 -9.70 -7.54 -9.99
C VAL A 114 -9.73 -9.02 -10.32
N ARG A 115 -8.56 -9.64 -10.45
CA ARG A 115 -8.39 -11.08 -10.74
C ARG A 115 -8.19 -11.83 -9.43
N THR A 116 -8.70 -13.05 -9.32
CA THR A 116 -8.71 -13.81 -8.07
C THR A 116 -8.17 -15.22 -8.27
N LEU A 117 -7.47 -15.75 -7.28
CA LEU A 117 -7.15 -17.17 -7.18
C LEU A 117 -8.35 -17.94 -6.59
N SER A 118 -8.46 -19.24 -6.86
CA SER A 118 -9.45 -20.09 -6.20
C SER A 118 -9.12 -20.27 -4.72
N ILE A 119 -10.11 -20.55 -3.89
CA ILE A 119 -9.91 -20.85 -2.46
C ILE A 119 -9.02 -22.08 -2.30
N GLU A 120 -9.18 -23.09 -3.15
CA GLU A 120 -8.36 -24.31 -3.17
C GLU A 120 -6.89 -23.99 -3.42
N SER A 121 -6.58 -23.20 -4.44
CA SER A 121 -5.20 -22.79 -4.74
C SER A 121 -4.57 -22.03 -3.57
N ILE A 122 -5.33 -21.17 -2.90
CA ILE A 122 -4.86 -20.43 -1.71
C ILE A 122 -4.62 -21.39 -0.54
N ARG A 123 -5.52 -22.38 -0.35
CA ARG A 123 -5.39 -23.43 0.67
C ARG A 123 -4.10 -24.23 0.50
N GLU A 124 -3.84 -24.71 -0.73
CA GLU A 124 -2.62 -25.45 -1.06
C GLU A 124 -1.35 -24.64 -0.75
N ARG A 125 -1.34 -23.37 -1.11
CA ARG A 125 -0.24 -22.47 -0.80
C ARG A 125 -0.07 -22.27 0.71
N LEU A 126 -1.14 -22.07 1.47
CA LEU A 126 -1.10 -21.93 2.92
C LEU A 126 -0.64 -23.21 3.61
N GLN A 127 -1.02 -24.40 3.12
CA GLN A 127 -0.53 -25.67 3.61
C GLN A 127 0.99 -25.80 3.43
N LEU A 128 1.51 -25.39 2.28
CA LEU A 128 2.95 -25.37 2.02
C LEU A 128 3.68 -24.38 2.94
N ILE A 129 3.14 -23.18 3.11
CA ILE A 129 3.67 -22.14 4.00
C ILE A 129 3.68 -22.62 5.45
N HIS A 130 2.61 -23.24 5.92
CA HIS A 130 2.49 -23.82 7.25
C HIS A 130 3.49 -24.96 7.48
N ALA A 131 3.65 -25.86 6.50
CA ALA A 131 4.60 -26.97 6.56
C ALA A 131 6.08 -26.51 6.71
N HIS A 132 6.41 -25.29 6.25
CA HIS A 132 7.71 -24.66 6.44
C HIS A 132 7.84 -23.87 7.77
N GLY A 133 6.83 -23.92 8.63
CA GLY A 133 6.87 -23.30 9.96
C GLY A 133 6.74 -21.79 9.97
N ILE A 134 6.26 -21.18 8.88
CA ILE A 134 6.01 -19.73 8.79
C ILE A 134 4.85 -19.34 9.71
N LYS A 135 5.08 -18.32 10.53
CA LYS A 135 4.11 -17.83 11.52
C LYS A 135 3.37 -16.55 11.09
N ASN A 136 3.87 -15.84 10.09
CA ASN A 136 3.29 -14.58 9.64
C ASN A 136 3.10 -14.58 8.12
N VAL A 137 1.90 -14.29 7.68
CA VAL A 137 1.56 -14.14 6.26
C VAL A 137 1.02 -12.73 6.01
N ARG A 138 1.65 -11.99 5.10
CA ARG A 138 1.14 -10.70 4.61
C ARG A 138 0.37 -10.94 3.31
N VAL A 139 -0.93 -10.71 3.35
CA VAL A 139 -1.77 -10.79 2.17
C VAL A 139 -1.61 -9.50 1.37
N LEU A 140 -1.24 -9.63 0.10
CA LEU A 140 -0.90 -8.49 -0.79
C LEU A 140 -2.12 -7.87 -1.49
N ASP A 141 -3.31 -8.33 -1.17
CA ASP A 141 -4.55 -7.83 -1.77
C ASP A 141 -4.73 -6.35 -1.42
N ARG A 142 -4.80 -5.48 -2.42
CA ARG A 142 -4.88 -4.02 -2.24
C ARG A 142 -6.14 -3.55 -1.52
N THR A 143 -7.15 -4.39 -1.43
CA THR A 143 -8.34 -4.19 -0.63
C THR A 143 -8.96 -5.56 -0.38
N PHE A 144 -8.65 -6.16 0.74
CA PHE A 144 -9.09 -7.51 1.09
C PHE A 144 -10.64 -7.65 1.05
N ASN A 145 -11.33 -6.64 1.53
CA ASN A 145 -12.80 -6.66 1.66
C ASN A 145 -13.56 -6.03 0.47
N TYR A 146 -12.94 -5.92 -0.72
CA TYR A 146 -13.62 -5.40 -1.91
C TYR A 146 -14.83 -6.24 -2.32
N ASN A 147 -14.82 -7.54 -2.00
CA ASN A 147 -15.93 -8.47 -2.18
C ASN A 147 -16.22 -9.15 -0.83
N PRO A 148 -17.32 -8.79 -0.14
CA PRO A 148 -17.62 -9.29 1.20
C PRO A 148 -17.78 -10.82 1.27
N ARG A 149 -18.40 -11.46 0.25
CA ARG A 149 -18.54 -12.92 0.20
C ARG A 149 -17.18 -13.60 0.19
N ARG A 150 -16.31 -13.16 -0.72
CA ARG A 150 -14.96 -13.70 -0.83
C ARG A 150 -14.15 -13.46 0.45
N ALA A 151 -14.23 -12.27 1.02
CA ALA A 151 -13.57 -11.96 2.29
C ALA A 151 -13.95 -12.96 3.38
N LYS A 152 -15.25 -13.28 3.53
CA LYS A 152 -15.74 -14.28 4.50
C LYS A 152 -15.17 -15.68 4.20
N GLU A 153 -15.15 -16.11 2.94
CA GLU A 153 -14.56 -17.41 2.55
C GLU A 153 -13.08 -17.48 2.92
N LEU A 154 -12.32 -16.40 2.68
CA LEU A 154 -10.89 -16.33 3.04
C LEU A 154 -10.69 -16.29 4.56
N LEU A 155 -11.50 -15.55 5.32
CA LEU A 155 -11.41 -15.52 6.79
C LEU A 155 -11.63 -16.92 7.39
N ARG A 156 -12.59 -17.67 6.86
CA ARG A 156 -12.83 -19.06 7.26
C ARG A 156 -11.66 -19.97 6.92
N LEU A 157 -11.05 -19.79 5.76
CA LEU A 157 -9.84 -20.51 5.38
C LEU A 157 -8.68 -20.16 6.32
N PHE A 158 -8.47 -18.88 6.63
CA PHE A 158 -7.39 -18.45 7.54
C PHE A 158 -7.56 -19.01 8.95
N LEU A 159 -8.80 -19.15 9.42
CA LEU A 159 -9.11 -19.73 10.70
C LEU A 159 -8.65 -21.21 10.84
N GLU A 160 -8.56 -21.96 9.72
CA GLU A 160 -8.03 -23.34 9.72
C GLU A 160 -6.54 -23.42 10.10
N PHE A 161 -5.81 -22.32 10.00
CA PHE A 161 -4.38 -22.22 10.31
C PHE A 161 -4.10 -21.54 11.66
N HIS A 162 -5.15 -21.18 12.42
CA HIS A 162 -5.00 -20.66 13.78
C HIS A 162 -4.71 -21.80 14.77
N PRO A 163 -3.80 -21.62 15.78
CA PRO A 163 -3.07 -20.39 16.13
C PRO A 163 -1.68 -20.26 15.45
N ASP A 164 -1.39 -21.10 14.49
CA ASP A 164 -0.04 -21.22 13.92
C ASP A 164 0.37 -20.07 13.01
N ILE A 165 -0.60 -19.49 12.29
CA ILE A 165 -0.35 -18.40 11.34
C ILE A 165 -1.18 -17.18 11.71
N ARG A 166 -0.51 -16.02 11.76
CA ARG A 166 -1.13 -14.69 11.82
C ARG A 166 -1.13 -14.07 10.44
N PHE A 167 -2.26 -13.46 10.07
CA PHE A 167 -2.44 -12.81 8.77
C PHE A 167 -2.49 -11.29 8.91
N HIS A 168 -1.74 -10.58 8.06
CA HIS A 168 -1.81 -9.14 7.89
C HIS A 168 -2.62 -8.83 6.64
N LEU A 169 -3.66 -7.99 6.75
CA LEU A 169 -4.62 -7.69 5.68
C LEU A 169 -4.77 -6.18 5.51
N GLU A 170 -4.74 -5.69 4.27
CA GLU A 170 -5.14 -4.33 3.92
C GLU A 170 -6.66 -4.27 3.73
N ILE A 171 -7.37 -3.44 4.53
CA ILE A 171 -8.82 -3.35 4.53
C ILE A 171 -9.29 -1.92 4.21
N HIS A 172 -10.38 -1.80 3.46
CA HIS A 172 -11.02 -0.51 3.23
C HIS A 172 -12.15 -0.31 4.24
N PRO A 173 -12.03 0.58 5.22
CA PRO A 173 -13.00 0.66 6.32
C PRO A 173 -14.42 1.05 5.87
N ALA A 174 -14.58 1.82 4.78
CA ALA A 174 -15.90 2.16 4.23
C ALA A 174 -16.64 0.97 3.57
N LEU A 175 -16.00 -0.19 3.40
CA LEU A 175 -16.59 -1.36 2.74
C LEU A 175 -16.92 -2.50 3.72
N LEU A 176 -17.08 -2.19 5.00
CA LEU A 176 -17.46 -3.16 6.02
C LEU A 176 -18.98 -3.34 6.01
N SER A 177 -19.46 -4.44 5.40
CA SER A 177 -20.86 -4.84 5.54
C SER A 177 -21.13 -5.38 6.96
N GLU A 178 -22.38 -5.31 7.43
CA GLU A 178 -22.75 -5.85 8.75
C GLU A 178 -22.38 -7.32 8.88
N GLU A 179 -22.60 -8.12 7.83
CA GLU A 179 -22.21 -9.53 7.81
C GLU A 179 -20.70 -9.75 7.98
N LEU A 180 -19.86 -8.85 7.44
CA LEU A 180 -18.41 -8.94 7.59
C LEU A 180 -17.99 -8.49 8.99
N LYS A 181 -18.65 -7.48 9.56
CA LYS A 181 -18.44 -7.06 10.95
C LYS A 181 -18.75 -8.17 11.93
N GLU A 182 -19.86 -8.90 11.73
CA GLU A 182 -20.22 -10.08 12.53
C GLU A 182 -19.13 -11.15 12.45
N GLU A 183 -18.67 -11.50 11.23
CA GLU A 183 -17.62 -12.50 11.02
C GLU A 183 -16.32 -12.09 11.74
N LEU A 184 -15.86 -10.83 11.59
CA LEU A 184 -14.66 -10.32 12.25
C LEU A 184 -14.76 -10.37 13.78
N SER A 185 -15.94 -10.11 14.34
CA SER A 185 -16.17 -10.13 15.79
C SER A 185 -16.03 -11.53 16.40
N LEU A 186 -16.25 -12.58 15.62
CA LEU A 186 -16.19 -13.98 16.05
C LEU A 186 -14.81 -14.62 15.93
N LEU A 187 -13.87 -13.97 15.25
CA LEU A 187 -12.54 -14.52 15.03
C LEU A 187 -11.70 -14.52 16.32
N PRO A 188 -10.81 -15.48 16.51
CA PRO A 188 -9.94 -15.55 17.67
C PRO A 188 -8.89 -14.43 17.66
N LYS A 189 -8.48 -14.02 18.86
CA LYS A 189 -7.38 -13.07 19.04
C LYS A 189 -6.09 -13.62 18.46
N GLY A 190 -5.33 -12.76 17.79
CA GLY A 190 -4.02 -13.09 17.21
C GLY A 190 -4.08 -13.67 15.79
N LEU A 191 -5.29 -13.94 15.24
CA LEU A 191 -5.42 -14.40 13.86
C LEU A 191 -5.11 -13.29 12.87
N LEU A 192 -5.61 -12.06 13.11
CA LEU A 192 -5.50 -10.96 12.16
C LEU A 192 -4.78 -9.74 12.74
N HIS A 193 -4.02 -9.08 11.86
CA HIS A 193 -3.61 -7.69 11.96
C HIS A 193 -4.22 -6.95 10.77
N LEU A 194 -4.97 -5.89 11.01
CA LEU A 194 -5.71 -5.16 9.98
C LEU A 194 -5.09 -3.78 9.76
N GLU A 195 -4.66 -3.53 8.54
CA GLU A 195 -4.21 -2.22 8.07
C GLU A 195 -5.40 -1.51 7.40
N ALA A 196 -5.89 -0.46 8.06
CA ALA A 196 -7.02 0.31 7.61
C ALA A 196 -6.54 1.62 6.97
N GLY A 197 -6.35 1.61 5.66
CA GLY A 197 -5.97 2.80 4.91
C GLY A 197 -7.11 3.82 4.92
N ILE A 198 -7.02 4.89 5.72
CA ILE A 198 -7.96 6.01 5.72
C ILE A 198 -7.43 7.19 4.90
N GLN A 199 -6.13 7.42 4.93
CA GLN A 199 -5.31 8.40 4.20
C GLN A 199 -5.48 9.84 4.68
N SER A 200 -6.69 10.30 5.00
CA SER A 200 -7.05 11.58 5.61
C SER A 200 -8.48 11.49 6.15
N LEU A 201 -8.81 12.32 7.14
CA LEU A 201 -10.16 12.49 7.65
C LEU A 201 -10.84 13.73 7.06
N ARG A 202 -10.37 14.19 5.89
CA ARG A 202 -10.87 15.37 5.18
C ARG A 202 -11.48 14.95 3.83
N GLU A 203 -12.79 15.11 3.69
CA GLU A 203 -13.51 14.71 2.48
C GLU A 203 -12.93 15.35 1.21
N PRO A 204 -12.61 16.69 1.17
CA PRO A 204 -12.00 17.30 0.00
C PRO A 204 -10.65 16.70 -0.40
N VAL A 205 -9.83 16.27 0.59
CA VAL A 205 -8.54 15.60 0.36
C VAL A 205 -8.75 14.24 -0.30
N LEU A 206 -9.70 13.45 0.21
CA LEU A 206 -10.03 12.13 -0.33
C LEU A 206 -10.61 12.22 -1.74
N GLU A 207 -11.52 13.15 -1.99
CA GLU A 207 -12.08 13.42 -3.32
C GLU A 207 -11.01 13.85 -4.32
N LYS A 208 -10.15 14.80 -3.95
CA LYS A 208 -9.06 15.26 -4.81
C LYS A 208 -8.06 14.15 -5.12
N SER A 209 -7.87 13.24 -4.19
CA SER A 209 -7.04 12.03 -4.33
C SER A 209 -7.78 10.89 -5.04
N ARG A 210 -9.04 11.08 -5.46
CA ARG A 210 -9.89 10.09 -6.13
C ARG A 210 -10.07 8.79 -5.34
N ARG A 211 -10.02 8.89 -4.01
CA ARG A 211 -10.30 7.75 -3.15
C ARG A 211 -11.81 7.54 -3.06
N MET A 212 -12.26 6.33 -3.38
CA MET A 212 -13.69 5.98 -3.36
C MET A 212 -14.17 5.67 -1.93
N GLY A 213 -15.46 5.83 -1.72
CA GLY A 213 -16.14 5.62 -0.42
C GLY A 213 -16.47 6.93 0.27
N LYS A 214 -17.53 6.93 1.09
CA LYS A 214 -17.89 8.09 1.91
C LYS A 214 -17.02 8.12 3.16
N LEU A 215 -16.60 9.32 3.57
CA LEU A 215 -15.81 9.50 4.77
C LEU A 215 -16.57 9.02 6.02
N SER A 216 -17.89 9.29 6.12
CA SER A 216 -18.72 8.80 7.22
C SER A 216 -18.64 7.28 7.40
N ASP A 217 -18.79 6.54 6.30
CA ASP A 217 -18.75 5.09 6.31
C ASP A 217 -17.36 4.56 6.69
N ALA A 218 -16.31 5.25 6.23
CA ALA A 218 -14.93 4.92 6.58
C ALA A 218 -14.63 5.14 8.07
N LEU A 219 -15.13 6.24 8.65
CA LEU A 219 -14.98 6.53 10.07
C LEU A 219 -15.77 5.55 10.95
N ASP A 220 -16.98 5.20 10.55
CA ASP A 220 -17.80 4.21 11.29
C ASP A 220 -17.16 2.82 11.23
N GLY A 221 -16.67 2.43 10.05
CA GLY A 221 -15.92 1.18 9.90
C GLY A 221 -14.65 1.15 10.72
N LEU A 222 -13.88 2.23 10.73
CA LEU A 222 -12.65 2.31 11.53
C LEU A 222 -12.93 2.27 13.03
N ARG A 223 -13.95 3.00 13.52
CA ARG A 223 -14.37 2.92 14.94
C ARG A 223 -14.73 1.50 15.32
N PHE A 224 -15.48 0.81 14.46
CA PHE A 224 -15.83 -0.60 14.68
C PHE A 224 -14.57 -1.46 14.80
N LEU A 225 -13.62 -1.36 13.85
CA LEU A 225 -12.38 -2.16 13.86
C LEU A 225 -11.54 -1.89 15.11
N CYS A 226 -11.37 -0.63 15.50
CA CYS A 226 -10.60 -0.23 16.68
C CYS A 226 -11.27 -0.69 18.00
N ALA A 227 -12.58 -0.89 18.01
CA ALA A 227 -13.31 -1.36 19.19
C ALA A 227 -13.26 -2.89 19.37
N LEU A 228 -12.81 -3.66 18.38
CA LEU A 228 -12.71 -5.10 18.45
C LEU A 228 -11.56 -5.55 19.38
N PRO A 229 -11.82 -6.27 20.47
CA PRO A 229 -10.79 -6.67 21.43
C PRO A 229 -9.88 -7.80 20.92
N ASN A 230 -10.29 -8.46 19.86
CA ASN A 230 -9.60 -9.59 19.23
C ASN A 230 -8.75 -9.19 18.00
N MET A 231 -8.78 -7.91 17.61
CA MET A 231 -8.05 -7.40 16.45
C MET A 231 -6.96 -6.41 16.85
N GLU A 232 -5.89 -6.38 16.08
CA GLU A 232 -4.93 -5.29 16.07
C GLU A 232 -5.22 -4.47 14.81
N THR A 233 -5.59 -3.20 14.99
CA THR A 233 -5.95 -2.30 13.90
C THR A 233 -4.94 -1.19 13.78
N HIS A 234 -4.45 -0.98 12.58
CA HIS A 234 -3.50 0.01 12.14
C HIS A 234 -4.22 1.01 11.22
N ALA A 235 -4.12 2.29 11.49
CA ALA A 235 -4.76 3.35 10.72
C ALA A 235 -3.70 4.21 10.01
N ASP A 236 -3.84 4.37 8.68
CA ASP A 236 -2.87 5.08 7.85
C ASP A 236 -3.36 6.46 7.42
N LEU A 237 -2.47 7.45 7.59
CA LEU A 237 -2.58 8.79 7.03
C LEU A 237 -1.43 9.05 6.04
N ILE A 238 -1.66 9.93 5.05
CA ILE A 238 -0.63 10.35 4.09
C ILE A 238 -0.46 11.86 4.12
N ALA A 239 0.68 12.34 4.63
CA ALA A 239 1.06 13.74 4.58
C ALA A 239 1.50 14.14 3.16
N GLY A 240 1.09 15.34 2.72
CA GLY A 240 1.42 15.85 1.39
C GLY A 240 0.42 15.53 0.30
N LEU A 241 -0.76 14.98 0.64
CA LEU A 241 -1.89 14.93 -0.28
C LEU A 241 -2.38 16.35 -0.62
N PRO A 242 -2.86 16.62 -1.85
CA PRO A 242 -3.46 17.91 -2.20
C PRO A 242 -4.60 18.29 -1.27
N LEU A 243 -4.72 19.57 -0.93
CA LEU A 243 -5.70 20.16 -0.01
C LEU A 243 -5.51 19.77 1.46
N TYR A 244 -4.42 19.11 1.84
CA TYR A 244 -4.20 18.63 3.21
C TYR A 244 -3.18 19.51 3.94
N HIS A 245 -3.65 20.26 4.95
CA HIS A 245 -2.83 21.18 5.75
C HIS A 245 -2.20 20.48 6.96
N LEU A 246 -1.05 20.98 7.41
CA LEU A 246 -0.36 20.42 8.59
C LEU A 246 -1.23 20.39 9.85
N HIS A 247 -1.99 21.46 10.14
CA HIS A 247 -2.86 21.48 11.33
C HIS A 247 -3.95 20.41 11.28
N GLU A 248 -4.49 20.11 10.09
CA GLU A 248 -5.48 19.05 9.89
C GLU A 248 -4.87 17.66 10.14
N ILE A 249 -3.59 17.44 9.78
CA ILE A 249 -2.87 16.20 10.06
C ILE A 249 -2.80 15.96 11.58
N PHE A 250 -2.48 16.99 12.38
CA PHE A 250 -2.48 16.89 13.84
C PHE A 250 -3.86 16.57 14.42
N GLU A 251 -4.91 17.19 13.90
CA GLU A 251 -6.30 16.94 14.30
C GLU A 251 -6.73 15.50 13.93
N ASP A 252 -6.34 15.03 12.75
CA ASP A 252 -6.65 13.67 12.28
C ASP A 252 -5.95 12.63 13.16
N VAL A 253 -4.67 12.82 13.51
CA VAL A 253 -3.94 11.98 14.47
C VAL A 253 -4.64 11.95 15.83
N ARG A 254 -5.07 13.09 16.34
CA ARG A 254 -5.84 13.17 17.61
C ARG A 254 -7.15 12.40 17.53
N THR A 255 -7.86 12.50 16.42
CA THR A 255 -9.10 11.78 16.18
C THR A 255 -8.90 10.27 16.17
N LEU A 256 -7.86 9.80 15.48
CA LEU A 256 -7.48 8.37 15.43
C LEU A 256 -7.07 7.85 16.83
N ALA A 257 -6.34 8.64 17.59
CA ALA A 257 -6.04 8.33 18.99
C ALA A 257 -7.34 8.21 19.83
N GLY A 258 -8.35 9.04 19.55
CA GLY A 258 -9.68 8.95 20.15
C GLY A 258 -10.39 7.63 19.85
N TYR A 259 -10.23 7.07 18.67
CA TYR A 259 -10.78 5.77 18.30
C TYR A 259 -10.01 4.58 18.89
N ALA A 260 -8.91 4.83 19.59
CA ALA A 260 -8.03 3.80 20.11
C ALA A 260 -7.43 2.89 19.03
N ALA A 261 -7.06 3.46 17.88
CA ALA A 261 -6.28 2.74 16.88
C ALA A 261 -5.05 2.09 17.55
N GLY A 262 -4.80 0.82 17.25
CA GLY A 262 -3.68 0.08 17.81
C GLY A 262 -2.34 0.67 17.36
N GLU A 263 -2.27 1.12 16.11
CA GLU A 263 -1.15 1.86 15.53
C GLU A 263 -1.71 3.01 14.68
N ILE A 264 -0.99 4.13 14.64
CA ILE A 264 -1.25 5.25 13.73
C ILE A 264 0.00 5.45 12.90
N GLN A 265 -0.11 5.22 11.60
CA GLN A 265 0.98 5.43 10.66
C GLN A 265 0.74 6.71 9.87
N LEU A 266 1.72 7.60 9.88
CA LEU A 266 1.72 8.84 9.09
C LEU A 266 2.83 8.76 8.06
N GLU A 267 2.48 8.39 6.82
CA GLU A 267 3.42 8.28 5.72
C GLU A 267 3.56 9.58 4.94
N SER A 268 4.77 9.82 4.39
CA SER A 268 4.97 10.89 3.40
C SER A 268 4.52 10.42 2.02
N LEU A 269 3.76 11.26 1.31
CA LEU A 269 3.36 11.00 -0.07
C LEU A 269 4.58 10.83 -0.98
N LYS A 270 4.56 9.79 -1.80
CA LYS A 270 5.56 9.48 -2.82
C LYS A 270 4.89 9.50 -4.19
N LEU A 271 5.41 10.28 -5.13
CA LEU A 271 4.87 10.33 -6.49
C LEU A 271 5.50 9.23 -7.37
N LEU A 272 5.01 8.01 -7.17
CA LEU A 272 5.53 6.83 -7.84
C LEU A 272 5.32 6.88 -9.37
N PRO A 273 6.24 6.31 -10.18
CA PRO A 273 6.10 6.22 -11.63
C PRO A 273 4.78 5.57 -12.04
N GLY A 274 4.16 6.09 -13.10
CA GLY A 274 2.90 5.57 -13.64
C GLY A 274 1.62 6.04 -12.92
N THR A 275 1.71 6.67 -11.75
CA THR A 275 0.53 7.18 -11.03
C THR A 275 -0.08 8.40 -11.72
N GLU A 276 -1.40 8.55 -11.58
CA GLU A 276 -2.11 9.73 -12.11
C GLU A 276 -1.62 11.01 -11.43
N MET A 277 -1.42 10.98 -10.12
CA MET A 277 -0.98 12.14 -9.35
C MET A 277 0.40 12.64 -9.81
N ARG A 278 1.33 11.72 -10.15
CA ARG A 278 2.63 12.11 -10.73
C ARG A 278 2.48 12.81 -12.08
N ARG A 279 1.61 12.30 -12.96
CA ARG A 279 1.37 12.95 -14.28
C ARG A 279 0.76 14.33 -14.15
N ARG A 280 0.01 14.58 -13.09
CA ARG A 280 -0.68 15.84 -12.79
C ARG A 280 0.02 16.68 -11.73
N ALA A 281 1.29 16.37 -11.39
CA ALA A 281 2.02 17.03 -10.30
C ALA A 281 2.08 18.56 -10.47
N GLU A 282 2.36 19.03 -11.68
CA GLU A 282 2.40 20.48 -12.00
C GLU A 282 1.02 21.14 -11.82
N GLU A 283 -0.05 20.54 -12.37
CA GLU A 283 -1.43 20.99 -12.21
C GLU A 283 -1.86 21.05 -10.74
N LEU A 284 -1.41 20.09 -9.93
CA LEU A 284 -1.70 19.99 -8.51
C LEU A 284 -0.74 20.80 -7.63
N GLY A 285 0.20 21.54 -8.23
CA GLY A 285 1.19 22.34 -7.51
C GLY A 285 2.15 21.51 -6.62
N ILE A 286 2.34 20.23 -6.96
CA ILE A 286 3.17 19.31 -6.18
C ILE A 286 4.61 19.39 -6.66
N LYS A 287 5.54 19.71 -5.74
CA LYS A 287 6.97 19.55 -5.95
C LYS A 287 7.44 18.28 -5.25
N TYR A 288 8.24 17.48 -5.93
CA TYR A 288 8.73 16.21 -5.39
C TYR A 288 10.19 15.94 -5.80
N SER A 289 10.86 15.06 -5.10
CA SER A 289 12.21 14.60 -5.43
C SER A 289 12.19 13.86 -6.78
N PRO A 290 13.04 14.21 -7.74
CA PRO A 290 13.17 13.46 -9.00
C PRO A 290 13.83 12.09 -8.80
N LEU A 291 14.43 11.84 -7.63
CA LEU A 291 15.12 10.61 -7.26
C LEU A 291 14.22 9.74 -6.36
N PRO A 292 14.35 8.41 -6.45
CA PRO A 292 13.67 7.52 -5.51
C PRO A 292 13.98 7.91 -4.04
N PRO A 293 13.00 7.84 -3.16
CA PRO A 293 11.64 7.30 -3.32
C PRO A 293 10.58 8.28 -3.88
N TYR A 294 10.95 9.35 -4.57
CA TYR A 294 10.05 10.33 -5.20
C TYR A 294 9.16 11.08 -4.21
N GLU A 295 9.70 11.38 -3.06
CA GLU A 295 8.99 11.99 -1.96
C GLU A 295 8.50 13.40 -2.32
N VAL A 296 7.26 13.72 -1.92
CA VAL A 296 6.71 15.06 -2.04
C VAL A 296 7.44 16.00 -1.09
N LEU A 297 7.86 17.13 -1.62
CA LEU A 297 8.61 18.17 -0.91
C LEU A 297 7.74 19.36 -0.55
N GLN A 298 6.70 19.63 -1.34
CA GLN A 298 5.80 20.77 -1.17
C GLN A 298 4.52 20.55 -1.99
N THR A 299 3.37 21.05 -1.47
CA THR A 299 2.16 21.27 -2.26
C THR A 299 1.72 22.73 -2.16
N HIS A 300 0.54 23.09 -2.65
CA HIS A 300 -0.01 24.43 -2.42
C HIS A 300 -0.33 24.68 -0.95
N GLU A 301 -0.72 23.64 -0.20
CA GLU A 301 -1.25 23.72 1.17
C GLU A 301 -0.20 23.48 2.25
N ILE A 302 0.90 22.80 1.91
CA ILE A 302 1.91 22.40 2.87
C ILE A 302 3.33 22.67 2.33
N SER A 303 4.10 23.43 3.09
CA SER A 303 5.49 23.82 2.77
C SER A 303 6.49 22.68 3.07
N VAL A 304 7.74 22.86 2.61
CA VAL A 304 8.86 21.94 2.91
C VAL A 304 9.07 21.77 4.42
N SER A 305 9.05 22.87 5.17
CA SER A 305 9.23 22.84 6.63
C SER A 305 8.08 22.16 7.35
N GLU A 306 6.85 22.33 6.87
CA GLU A 306 5.67 21.67 7.44
C GLU A 306 5.67 20.16 7.14
N LEU A 307 6.09 19.73 5.93
CA LEU A 307 6.27 18.30 5.64
C LEU A 307 7.38 17.68 6.50
N GLN A 308 8.44 18.42 6.78
CA GLN A 308 9.46 17.98 7.75
C GLN A 308 8.85 17.81 9.15
N THR A 309 7.99 18.72 9.58
CA THR A 309 7.26 18.61 10.85
C THR A 309 6.33 17.38 10.84
N ALA A 310 5.64 17.11 9.74
CA ALA A 310 4.81 15.90 9.61
C ALA A 310 5.65 14.61 9.71
N ARG A 311 6.86 14.57 9.13
CA ARG A 311 7.80 13.44 9.31
C ARG A 311 8.26 13.27 10.75
N GLN A 312 8.56 14.37 11.42
CA GLN A 312 8.89 14.31 12.84
C GLN A 312 7.70 13.84 13.68
N LEU A 313 6.46 14.24 13.34
CA LEU A 313 5.26 13.70 13.96
C LEU A 313 5.12 12.19 13.73
N SER A 314 5.38 11.70 12.51
CA SER A 314 5.41 10.25 12.22
C SER A 314 6.38 9.52 13.15
N ARG A 315 7.62 9.99 13.29
CA ARG A 315 8.62 9.39 14.19
C ARG A 315 8.21 9.46 15.67
N LEU A 316 7.53 10.55 16.09
CA LEU A 316 6.99 10.64 17.43
C LEU A 316 5.92 9.57 17.66
N LEU A 317 5.02 9.35 16.68
CA LEU A 317 4.01 8.29 16.74
C LEU A 317 4.67 6.91 16.85
N ASP A 318 5.66 6.61 16.03
CA ASP A 318 6.39 5.34 16.09
C ASP A 318 7.09 5.11 17.43
N GLY A 319 7.75 6.15 17.94
CA GLY A 319 8.52 6.04 19.19
C GLY A 319 7.66 5.96 20.45
N PHE A 320 6.46 6.53 20.44
CA PHE A 320 5.64 6.68 21.65
C PHE A 320 4.25 6.09 21.50
N TYR A 321 3.46 6.49 20.50
CA TYR A 321 2.07 5.99 20.34
C TYR A 321 2.06 4.52 19.90
N ASN A 322 2.89 4.16 18.92
CA ASN A 322 2.94 2.79 18.37
C ASN A 322 3.80 1.84 19.23
N THR A 323 4.42 2.36 20.29
CA THR A 323 5.23 1.55 21.21
C THR A 323 4.39 1.11 22.42
N PRO A 324 4.15 -0.19 22.65
CA PRO A 324 3.22 -0.69 23.68
C PRO A 324 3.47 -0.14 25.09
N ALA A 325 4.74 0.07 25.46
CA ALA A 325 5.11 0.60 26.78
C ALA A 325 4.64 2.05 27.03
N TRP A 326 4.47 2.83 25.97
CA TRP A 326 4.13 4.26 26.06
C TRP A 326 2.75 4.59 25.52
N GLN A 327 2.11 3.67 24.78
CA GLN A 327 0.86 3.90 24.04
C GLN A 327 -0.26 4.48 24.91
N ALA A 328 -0.55 3.84 26.04
CA ALA A 328 -1.65 4.26 26.90
C ALA A 328 -1.45 5.69 27.43
N LEU A 329 -0.24 5.99 27.92
CA LEU A 329 0.11 7.33 28.42
C LEU A 329 0.07 8.37 27.28
N THR A 330 0.69 8.06 26.14
CA THR A 330 0.72 8.98 24.99
C THR A 330 -0.70 9.30 24.51
N ARG A 331 -1.55 8.29 24.40
CA ARG A 331 -2.95 8.46 24.03
C ARG A 331 -3.71 9.34 25.01
N GLU A 332 -3.56 9.11 26.31
CA GLU A 332 -4.18 9.93 27.36
C GLU A 332 -3.76 11.40 27.25
N LEU A 333 -2.46 11.65 27.06
CA LEU A 333 -1.93 13.01 26.91
C LEU A 333 -2.46 13.69 25.63
N ILE A 334 -2.53 12.99 24.51
CA ILE A 334 -3.11 13.50 23.25
C ILE A 334 -4.56 13.92 23.44
N LEU A 335 -5.36 13.13 24.17
CA LEU A 335 -6.78 13.39 24.35
C LEU A 335 -7.08 14.52 25.33
N ASN A 336 -6.30 14.62 26.40
CA ASN A 336 -6.51 15.60 27.47
C ASN A 336 -5.93 16.98 27.15
N ASP A 337 -5.01 17.09 26.19
CA ASP A 337 -4.32 18.33 25.84
C ASP A 337 -4.18 18.48 24.32
N GLU A 338 -4.91 19.44 23.77
CA GLU A 338 -4.91 19.72 22.32
C GLU A 338 -3.54 20.13 21.77
N GLN A 339 -2.71 20.75 22.62
CA GLN A 339 -1.39 21.22 22.24
C GLN A 339 -0.28 20.24 22.59
N PHE A 340 -0.61 19.06 23.16
CA PHE A 340 0.40 18.10 23.59
C PHE A 340 1.36 17.69 22.47
N LEU A 341 0.84 17.25 21.32
CA LEU A 341 1.68 16.82 20.20
C LEU A 341 2.61 17.95 19.72
N HIS A 342 2.11 19.18 19.60
CA HIS A 342 2.91 20.32 19.18
C HIS A 342 4.03 20.64 20.18
N ARG A 343 3.71 20.68 21.49
CA ARG A 343 4.69 20.97 22.53
C ARG A 343 5.71 19.86 22.70
N PHE A 344 5.27 18.61 22.64
CA PHE A 344 6.15 17.46 22.77
C PHE A 344 7.10 17.36 21.57
N LEU A 345 6.60 17.57 20.37
CA LEU A 345 7.42 17.60 19.16
C LEU A 345 8.46 18.74 19.23
N ALA A 346 8.05 19.95 19.61
CA ALA A 346 8.97 21.08 19.79
C ALA A 346 10.05 20.80 20.85
N TYR A 347 9.69 20.12 21.94
CA TYR A 347 10.66 19.68 22.95
C TYR A 347 11.67 18.68 22.39
N LEU A 348 11.20 17.63 21.70
CA LEU A 348 12.08 16.60 21.11
C LEU A 348 13.04 17.19 20.09
N THR A 349 12.55 18.08 19.23
CA THR A 349 13.36 18.79 18.22
C THR A 349 14.43 19.66 18.89
N LYS A 350 14.05 20.46 19.89
CA LYS A 350 14.99 21.30 20.65
C LYS A 350 16.06 20.48 21.40
N ALA A 351 15.70 19.32 21.87
CA ALA A 351 16.59 18.41 22.59
C ALA A 351 17.44 17.52 21.65
N ASN A 352 17.33 17.65 20.33
CA ASN A 352 17.94 16.77 19.31
C ASN A 352 17.64 15.28 19.53
N LEU A 353 16.41 14.97 19.94
CA LEU A 353 15.93 13.59 20.16
C LEU A 353 15.08 13.09 18.99
N ILE A 354 14.79 13.94 18.01
CA ILE A 354 14.08 13.64 16.79
C ILE A 354 14.66 14.47 15.64
N ASP A 355 14.90 13.84 14.48
CA ASP A 355 15.50 14.48 13.28
C ASP A 355 14.43 15.05 12.34
#